data_131e9a50b248ba3c77b0f765a177ff10
#
_entry.id   131e9a50b248ba3c77b0f765a177ff10
#
_cell.length_a   1.000
_cell.length_b   1.000
_cell.length_c   1.000
_cell.angle_alpha   90.00
_cell.angle_beta   90.00
_cell.angle_gamma   90.00
#
_symmetry.space_group_name_H-M   'P 1'
#
loop_
_entity.id
_entity.type
_entity.pdbx_description
1 polymer ?
#
loop_
_entity_poly.entity_id
_entity_poly.type
_entity_poly.pdbx_seq_one_letter_code
_entity_poly.pdbx_strand_id
1 'polypeptide(L)'
;LFLVDRNNLAGGGRYDKMIGKFTGMETPACGFSIGFERIVTILMDNGFTVPGVSASKAFLFEKGVDSARLAAVICEAMEERKKGVRVLVAQMNKNKKFQKEQLGREGYTEFKEFYKESLKN
;
A
#
# COMPACT_ATOMS: atom_id res chain seq x y z
N LEU A 1 -23.90 22.93 1.64
CA LEU A 1 -22.68 22.69 0.83
C LEU A 1 -21.47 22.91 1.71
N PHE A 2 -20.67 21.86 1.95
CA PHE A 2 -19.43 21.95 2.71
C PHE A 2 -18.27 22.07 1.72
N LEU A 3 -17.65 23.22 1.64
CA LEU A 3 -16.39 23.44 0.93
C LEU A 3 -15.27 23.36 1.97
N VAL A 4 -14.42 22.35 1.85
CA VAL A 4 -13.35 22.09 2.84
C VAL A 4 -12.06 22.83 2.51
N ASP A 5 -11.86 23.28 1.27
CA ASP A 5 -10.69 24.08 0.90
C ASP A 5 -10.87 24.78 -0.45
N ARG A 6 -10.07 25.84 -0.70
CA ARG A 6 -9.99 26.59 -1.98
C ARG A 6 -9.76 25.72 -3.22
N ASN A 7 -9.34 24.48 -3.03
CA ASN A 7 -9.01 23.53 -4.09
C ASN A 7 -10.09 22.48 -4.38
N ASN A 8 -11.29 22.59 -3.81
CA ASN A 8 -12.37 21.61 -3.99
C ASN A 8 -11.96 20.14 -3.73
N LEU A 9 -11.28 19.89 -2.61
CA LEU A 9 -10.85 18.54 -2.21
C LEU A 9 -12.01 17.65 -1.81
N ALA A 10 -13.08 18.23 -1.32
CA ALA A 10 -14.30 17.51 -0.94
C ALA A 10 -15.51 18.39 -1.19
N GLY A 11 -16.63 17.78 -1.45
CA GLY A 11 -17.90 18.47 -1.63
C GLY A 11 -19.07 17.58 -1.25
N GLY A 12 -20.13 18.18 -0.76
CA GLY A 12 -21.31 17.45 -0.39
C GLY A 12 -22.44 18.34 0.06
N GLY A 13 -23.56 17.74 0.41
CA GLY A 13 -24.70 18.49 0.89
C GLY A 13 -25.90 17.59 1.15
N ARG A 14 -26.97 18.25 1.58
CA ARG A 14 -28.28 17.63 1.76
C ARG A 14 -29.11 17.78 0.48
N TYR A 15 -29.77 16.71 0.04
CA TYR A 15 -30.49 16.68 -1.22
C TYR A 15 -31.83 15.88 -1.14
N ASP A 16 -32.56 16.05 -0.07
CA ASP A 16 -33.86 15.40 0.19
C ASP A 16 -34.84 15.57 -0.96
N LYS A 17 -34.95 16.79 -1.48
CA LYS A 17 -35.86 17.12 -2.59
C LYS A 17 -35.49 16.41 -3.91
N MET A 18 -34.22 16.15 -4.14
CA MET A 18 -33.78 15.43 -5.31
C MET A 18 -34.16 13.96 -5.23
N ILE A 19 -33.89 13.33 -4.11
CA ILE A 19 -34.30 11.93 -3.88
C ILE A 19 -35.80 11.78 -3.91
N GLY A 20 -36.53 12.71 -3.28
CA GLY A 20 -38.00 12.71 -3.32
C GLY A 20 -38.61 12.76 -4.72
N LYS A 21 -37.97 13.41 -5.70
CA LYS A 21 -38.40 13.39 -7.10
C LYS A 21 -38.31 11.99 -7.75
N PHE A 22 -37.36 11.16 -7.34
CA PHE A 22 -37.19 9.81 -7.86
C PHE A 22 -38.07 8.78 -7.12
N THR A 23 -38.23 8.95 -5.83
CA THR A 23 -38.96 7.98 -4.98
C THR A 23 -40.45 8.28 -4.88
N GLY A 24 -40.86 9.50 -5.23
CA GLY A 24 -42.26 9.95 -5.05
C GLY A 24 -42.63 10.27 -3.59
N MET A 25 -41.68 10.17 -2.67
CA MET A 25 -41.85 10.45 -1.25
C MET A 25 -40.75 11.35 -0.73
N GLU A 26 -41.04 12.18 0.26
CA GLU A 26 -40.03 12.99 0.92
C GLU A 26 -39.02 12.08 1.65
N THR A 27 -37.80 12.04 1.16
CA THR A 27 -36.75 11.13 1.66
C THR A 27 -35.54 11.94 2.09
N PRO A 28 -35.24 12.01 3.40
CA PRO A 28 -34.03 12.67 3.88
C PRO A 28 -32.78 11.99 3.30
N ALA A 29 -31.93 12.79 2.66
CA ALA A 29 -30.69 12.29 2.04
C ALA A 29 -29.58 13.34 2.13
N CYS A 30 -28.38 12.86 2.38
CA CYS A 30 -27.16 13.64 2.30
C CYS A 30 -26.01 12.78 1.76
N GLY A 31 -25.03 13.41 1.22
CA GLY A 31 -23.84 12.71 0.76
C GLY A 31 -22.67 13.66 0.53
N PHE A 32 -21.52 13.08 0.39
CA PHE A 32 -20.30 13.82 0.09
C PHE A 32 -19.36 13.00 -0.78
N SER A 33 -18.47 13.67 -1.47
CA SER A 33 -17.38 13.08 -2.22
C SER A 33 -16.06 13.67 -1.80
N ILE A 34 -15.00 12.88 -1.89
CA ILE A 34 -13.63 13.30 -1.58
C ILE A 34 -12.76 12.99 -2.78
N GLY A 35 -12.00 13.99 -3.25
CA GLY A 35 -11.01 13.83 -4.31
C GLY A 35 -9.75 13.14 -3.78
N PHE A 36 -9.76 11.82 -3.69
CA PHE A 36 -8.67 11.04 -3.10
C PHE A 36 -7.32 11.30 -3.78
N GLU A 37 -7.26 11.21 -5.09
CA GLU A 37 -6.01 11.43 -5.85
C GLU A 37 -5.45 12.83 -5.62
N ARG A 38 -6.32 13.83 -5.53
CA ARG A 38 -5.92 15.21 -5.27
C ARG A 38 -5.34 15.40 -3.87
N ILE A 39 -5.92 14.73 -2.87
CA ILE A 39 -5.39 14.73 -1.51
C ILE A 39 -4.02 14.08 -1.47
N VAL A 40 -3.85 12.93 -2.12
CA VAL A 40 -2.55 12.24 -2.21
C VAL A 40 -1.50 13.13 -2.86
N THR A 41 -1.83 13.78 -3.98
CA THR A 41 -0.92 14.70 -4.67
C THR A 41 -0.47 15.84 -3.75
N ILE A 42 -1.39 16.48 -3.05
CA ILE A 42 -1.07 17.57 -2.11
C ILE A 42 -0.20 17.08 -0.96
N LEU A 43 -0.48 15.91 -0.41
CA LEU A 43 0.34 15.32 0.65
C LEU A 43 1.77 15.05 0.16
N MET A 44 1.92 14.51 -1.05
CA MET A 44 3.23 14.27 -1.66
C MET A 44 3.99 15.57 -1.91
N ASP A 45 3.35 16.58 -2.46
CA ASP A 45 3.94 17.90 -2.73
C ASP A 45 4.40 18.59 -1.44
N ASN A 46 3.69 18.36 -0.34
CA ASN A 46 4.07 18.86 0.99
C ASN A 46 5.09 17.95 1.72
N GLY A 47 5.61 16.93 1.06
CA GLY A 47 6.62 16.03 1.66
C GLY A 47 6.07 15.15 2.80
N PHE A 48 4.76 14.89 2.81
CA PHE A 48 4.16 14.04 3.84
C PHE A 48 4.71 12.61 3.76
N THR A 49 5.18 12.09 4.88
CA THR A 49 5.59 10.69 5.03
C THR A 49 4.72 10.00 6.05
N VAL A 50 4.36 8.74 5.80
CA VAL A 50 3.55 7.97 6.74
C VAL A 50 4.35 7.72 8.02
N PRO A 51 3.87 8.17 9.19
CA PRO A 51 4.57 7.91 10.45
C PRO A 51 4.70 6.42 10.73
N GLY A 52 5.86 5.99 11.22
CA GLY A 52 6.09 4.61 11.67
C GLY A 52 6.53 3.64 10.57
N VAL A 53 6.68 4.05 9.33
CA VAL A 53 7.31 3.24 8.28
C VAL A 53 8.82 3.46 8.35
N SER A 54 9.48 2.81 9.31
CA SER A 54 10.91 3.02 9.57
C SER A 54 11.83 2.15 8.71
N ALA A 55 11.36 1.01 8.21
CA ALA A 55 12.16 0.11 7.38
C ALA A 55 11.26 -0.62 6.38
N SER A 56 11.80 -0.84 5.18
CA SER A 56 11.15 -1.64 4.15
C SER A 56 12.11 -2.70 3.64
N LYS A 57 11.75 -3.98 3.80
CA LYS A 57 12.57 -5.13 3.45
C LYS A 57 11.93 -5.92 2.32
N ALA A 58 12.72 -6.43 1.40
CA ALA A 58 12.28 -7.37 0.39
C ALA A 58 12.97 -8.72 0.61
N PHE A 59 12.18 -9.75 0.85
CA PHE A 59 12.60 -11.14 0.95
C PHE A 59 12.43 -11.79 -0.42
N LEU A 60 13.54 -12.12 -1.04
CA LEU A 60 13.57 -12.69 -2.38
C LEU A 60 13.93 -14.17 -2.29
N PHE A 61 13.05 -15.06 -2.75
CA PHE A 61 13.30 -16.50 -2.74
C PHE A 61 13.53 -17.05 -4.15
N GLU A 62 14.40 -18.03 -4.26
CA GLU A 62 14.73 -18.68 -5.52
C GLU A 62 13.55 -19.51 -6.06
N LYS A 63 13.39 -19.57 -7.36
CA LYS A 63 12.36 -20.42 -8.00
C LYS A 63 12.58 -21.88 -7.66
N GLY A 64 11.52 -22.55 -7.14
CA GLY A 64 11.54 -23.98 -6.78
C GLY A 64 12.14 -24.27 -5.40
N VAL A 65 12.17 -23.28 -4.51
CA VAL A 65 12.31 -23.51 -3.07
C VAL A 65 11.16 -24.40 -2.61
N ASP A 66 11.44 -25.37 -1.75
CA ASP A 66 10.42 -26.27 -1.22
C ASP A 66 9.40 -25.55 -0.32
N SER A 67 8.24 -26.17 -0.12
CA SER A 67 7.14 -25.56 0.63
C SER A 67 7.47 -25.30 2.10
N ALA A 68 8.25 -26.16 2.72
CA ALA A 68 8.65 -26.00 4.13
C ALA A 68 9.56 -24.79 4.30
N ARG A 69 10.52 -24.63 3.39
CA ARG A 69 11.42 -23.50 3.39
C ARG A 69 10.71 -22.18 3.05
N LEU A 70 9.78 -22.23 2.10
CA LEU A 70 8.94 -21.07 1.78
C LEU A 70 8.08 -20.67 2.99
N ALA A 71 7.50 -21.62 3.71
CA ALA A 71 6.78 -21.37 4.94
C ALA A 71 7.65 -20.69 6.00
N ALA A 72 8.90 -21.12 6.15
CA ALA A 72 9.85 -20.48 7.07
C ALA A 72 10.14 -19.02 6.68
N VAL A 73 10.33 -18.73 5.40
CA VAL A 73 10.51 -17.36 4.89
C VAL A 73 9.28 -16.49 5.18
N ILE A 74 8.09 -17.03 4.99
CA ILE A 74 6.83 -16.32 5.28
C ILE A 74 6.70 -16.06 6.78
N CYS A 75 7.00 -17.04 7.62
CA CYS A 75 6.98 -16.87 9.07
C CYS A 75 7.95 -15.78 9.52
N GLU A 76 9.16 -15.76 9.00
CA GLU A 76 10.14 -14.70 9.29
C GLU A 76 9.62 -13.32 8.85
N ALA A 77 9.04 -13.24 7.66
CA ALA A 77 8.43 -12.00 7.18
C ALA A 77 7.28 -11.52 8.08
N MET A 78 6.47 -12.44 8.61
CA MET A 78 5.40 -12.12 9.55
C MET A 78 5.93 -11.57 10.88
N GLU A 79 7.03 -12.12 11.41
CA GLU A 79 7.66 -11.61 12.62
C GLU A 79 8.21 -10.19 12.42
N GLU A 80 8.84 -9.92 11.29
CA GLU A 80 9.29 -8.56 10.95
C GLU A 80 8.12 -7.58 10.81
N ARG A 81 7.01 -8.00 10.20
CA ARG A 81 5.79 -7.18 10.09
C ARG A 81 5.16 -6.86 11.44
N LYS A 82 5.19 -7.80 12.40
CA LYS A 82 4.73 -7.54 13.78
C LYS A 82 5.53 -6.44 14.47
N LYS A 83 6.80 -6.24 14.09
CA LYS A 83 7.66 -5.15 14.58
C LYS A 83 7.41 -3.81 13.86
N GLY A 84 6.44 -3.75 12.95
CA GLY A 84 6.12 -2.55 12.17
C GLY A 84 6.96 -2.38 10.89
N VAL A 85 7.74 -3.39 10.51
CA VAL A 85 8.54 -3.37 9.28
C VAL A 85 7.68 -3.75 8.08
N ARG A 86 7.75 -2.96 7.00
CA ARG A 86 7.11 -3.32 5.73
C ARG A 86 7.93 -4.40 5.04
N VAL A 87 7.38 -5.60 4.85
CA VAL A 87 8.08 -6.72 4.22
C VAL A 87 7.36 -7.21 2.99
N LEU A 88 8.05 -7.22 1.86
CA LEU A 88 7.64 -7.90 0.63
C LEU A 88 8.27 -9.30 0.60
N VAL A 89 7.50 -10.32 0.24
CA VAL A 89 8.02 -11.65 -0.10
C VAL A 89 7.76 -11.89 -1.57
N ALA A 90 8.80 -12.06 -2.36
CA ALA A 90 8.70 -12.22 -3.80
C ALA A 90 9.70 -13.25 -4.35
N GLN A 91 9.34 -13.87 -5.46
CA GLN A 91 10.24 -14.78 -6.17
C GLN A 91 11.32 -13.99 -6.91
N MET A 92 12.56 -14.50 -6.91
CA MET A 92 13.66 -13.92 -7.66
C MET A 92 13.40 -14.00 -9.18
N ASN A 93 13.64 -12.90 -9.86
CA ASN A 93 13.64 -12.84 -11.32
C ASN A 93 15.00 -13.28 -11.88
N LYS A 94 15.04 -13.63 -13.18
CA LYS A 94 16.31 -13.94 -13.87
C LYS A 94 17.31 -12.79 -13.77
N ASN A 95 16.85 -11.54 -13.86
CA ASN A 95 17.67 -10.35 -13.67
C ASN A 95 17.44 -9.78 -12.25
N LYS A 96 18.20 -10.28 -11.29
CA LYS A 96 18.12 -9.85 -9.89
C LYS A 96 18.49 -8.38 -9.70
N LYS A 97 19.46 -7.87 -10.47
CA LYS A 97 19.91 -6.49 -10.36
C LYS A 97 18.78 -5.53 -10.71
N PHE A 98 18.12 -5.76 -11.84
CA PHE A 98 16.97 -4.97 -12.27
C PHE A 98 15.82 -5.05 -11.27
N GLN A 99 15.52 -6.25 -10.74
CA GLN A 99 14.48 -6.43 -9.73
C GLN A 99 14.77 -5.62 -8.47
N LYS A 100 16.01 -5.63 -7.97
CA LYS A 100 16.40 -4.84 -6.80
C LYS A 100 16.34 -3.33 -7.06
N GLU A 101 16.75 -2.89 -8.24
CA GLU A 101 16.64 -1.47 -8.63
C GLU A 101 15.17 -1.02 -8.67
N GLN A 102 14.28 -1.84 -9.24
CA GLN A 102 12.85 -1.55 -9.28
C GLN A 102 12.25 -1.47 -7.87
N LEU A 103 12.52 -2.47 -7.03
CA LEU A 103 12.07 -2.48 -5.65
C LEU A 103 12.67 -1.33 -4.82
N GLY A 104 13.90 -0.93 -5.11
CA GLY A 104 14.51 0.26 -4.50
C GLY A 104 13.74 1.54 -4.82
N ARG A 105 13.26 1.70 -6.06
CA ARG A 105 12.39 2.82 -6.46
C ARG A 105 11.02 2.77 -5.75
N GLU A 106 10.54 1.58 -5.40
CA GLU A 106 9.32 1.37 -4.62
C GLU A 106 9.52 1.58 -3.11
N GLY A 107 10.75 1.91 -2.69
CA GLY A 107 11.09 2.24 -1.30
C GLY A 107 11.57 1.08 -0.44
N TYR A 108 11.93 -0.05 -1.03
CA TYR A 108 12.58 -1.14 -0.29
C TYR A 108 14.09 -0.89 -0.18
N THR A 109 14.59 -0.81 1.04
CA THR A 109 15.98 -0.45 1.33
C THR A 109 16.85 -1.66 1.70
N GLU A 110 16.24 -2.71 2.21
CA GLU A 110 16.93 -3.93 2.62
C GLU A 110 16.46 -5.14 1.81
N PHE A 111 17.41 -5.97 1.36
CA PHE A 111 17.14 -7.16 0.56
C PHE A 111 17.70 -8.40 1.25
N LYS A 112 16.85 -9.40 1.52
CA LYS A 112 17.26 -10.72 2.02
C LYS A 112 16.97 -11.78 0.96
N GLU A 113 17.96 -12.59 0.64
CA GLU A 113 17.86 -13.61 -0.39
C GLU A 113 17.82 -15.01 0.23
N PHE A 114 16.94 -15.85 -0.28
CA PHE A 114 16.75 -17.23 0.16
C PHE A 114 16.90 -18.17 -1.03
N TYR A 115 17.85 -19.08 -0.95
CA TYR A 115 18.20 -20.06 -2.00
C TYR A 115 17.71 -21.45 -1.63
N LYS A 116 17.60 -22.36 -2.63
CA LYS A 116 17.21 -23.77 -2.45
C LYS A 116 18.13 -24.51 -1.50
N GLU A 117 19.42 -24.31 -1.65
CA GLU A 117 20.45 -24.90 -0.78
C GLU A 117 21.02 -23.81 0.12
N SER A 118 21.17 -24.14 1.41
CA SER A 118 22.03 -23.32 2.27
C SER A 118 23.42 -23.39 1.68
N LEU A 119 24.00 -22.26 1.29
CA LEU A 119 25.43 -22.20 1.02
C LEU A 119 26.12 -22.82 2.23
N LYS A 120 26.58 -24.05 2.10
CA LYS A 120 27.50 -24.66 3.08
C LYS A 120 28.72 -23.77 3.09
N ASN A 121 28.92 -23.10 4.18
CA ASN A 121 30.20 -22.45 4.46
C ASN A 121 31.29 -23.51 4.53
#